data_e69d5008f0234df01e5625dda812f3e9
#
_entry.id   e69d5008f0234df01e5625dda812f3e9
#
_cell.length_a   1.000
_cell.length_b   1.000
_cell.length_c   1.000
_cell.angle_alpha   90.00
_cell.angle_beta   90.00
_cell.angle_gamma   90.00
#
_symmetry.space_group_name_H-M   'P 1'
#
loop_
_entity.id
_entity.type
_entity.pdbx_description
1 polymer ?
#
loop_
_entity_poly.entity_id
_entity_poly.type
_entity_poly.pdbx_seq_one_letter_code
_entity_poly.pdbx_strand_id
1 'polypeptide(L)'
;YLIGPDLYDDYRRLLVMLVAIVAPIVLVVGILARVLDPQGFTAGDVGTAIGSAIQAAVWVCFWVTVVFAILEWNGVRSPRPAGRPWTAQDLPVEVPVRQVKLSEVVVTAAFTAVFISLLVAQHFRSVFSDDEGPIPLLDPALWNGWLPALLVLMVAGIAVDALLYVRGRHTLGLTIASTVADVAFGAVAAVTILTQTIVNPVWAERLKVEVPELDPFHVVANKAAWTAVILAIVAWSIAEAWLKYRKGRSR
;
A
#
# COMPACT_ATOMS: atom_id res chain seq x y z
N TYR A 1 5.42 -24.94 13.94
CA TYR A 1 5.75 -24.13 12.74
C TYR A 1 5.19 -22.73 12.94
N LEU A 2 5.94 -21.69 12.51
CA LEU A 2 5.47 -20.31 12.54
C LEU A 2 4.43 -20.08 11.42
N ILE A 3 4.65 -20.76 10.29
CA ILE A 3 3.74 -20.81 9.14
C ILE A 3 3.64 -22.27 8.74
N GLY A 4 2.43 -22.81 8.72
CA GLY A 4 2.18 -24.21 8.40
C GLY A 4 2.36 -24.54 6.92
N PRO A 5 2.51 -25.82 6.58
CA PRO A 5 2.75 -26.24 5.19
C PRO A 5 1.62 -25.84 4.26
N ASP A 6 0.39 -25.71 4.76
CA ASP A 6 -0.79 -25.37 3.96
C ASP A 6 -0.76 -23.92 3.46
N LEU A 7 -0.17 -22.99 4.22
CA LEU A 7 -0.07 -21.56 3.88
C LEU A 7 1.31 -21.19 3.32
N TYR A 8 2.29 -22.09 3.38
CA TYR A 8 3.68 -21.77 3.01
C TYR A 8 3.85 -21.38 1.53
N ASP A 9 3.15 -22.04 0.62
CA ASP A 9 3.23 -21.75 -0.81
C ASP A 9 2.65 -20.37 -1.13
N ASP A 10 1.53 -20.01 -0.50
CA ASP A 10 0.89 -18.71 -0.68
C ASP A 10 1.73 -17.60 -0.03
N TYR A 11 2.30 -17.86 1.15
CA TYR A 11 3.25 -16.97 1.82
C TYR A 11 4.46 -16.68 0.93
N ARG A 12 5.14 -17.73 0.44
CA ARG A 12 6.34 -17.60 -0.42
C ARG A 12 6.04 -16.82 -1.69
N ARG A 13 4.92 -17.14 -2.34
CA ARG A 13 4.51 -16.47 -3.58
C ARG A 13 4.25 -14.98 -3.36
N LEU A 14 3.52 -14.64 -2.31
CA LEU A 14 3.20 -13.25 -1.97
C LEU A 14 4.43 -12.48 -1.56
N LEU A 15 5.30 -13.08 -0.75
CA LEU A 15 6.54 -12.46 -0.30
C LEU A 15 7.48 -12.15 -1.47
N VAL A 16 7.72 -13.14 -2.35
CA VAL A 16 8.58 -12.93 -3.54
C VAL A 16 7.98 -11.86 -4.45
N MET A 17 6.66 -11.87 -4.67
CA MET A 17 6.01 -10.88 -5.51
C MET A 17 6.12 -9.47 -4.92
N LEU A 18 5.88 -9.30 -3.62
CA LEU A 18 5.96 -7.99 -2.98
C LEU A 18 7.41 -7.45 -2.95
N VAL A 19 8.37 -8.28 -2.60
CA VAL A 19 9.78 -7.87 -2.60
C VAL A 19 10.25 -7.51 -4.01
N ALA A 20 9.86 -8.31 -5.03
CA ALA A 20 10.19 -8.04 -6.42
C ALA A 20 9.56 -6.75 -6.98
N ILE A 21 8.50 -6.25 -6.37
CA ILE A 21 7.85 -4.99 -6.76
C ILE A 21 8.38 -3.83 -5.92
N VAL A 22 8.37 -3.96 -4.59
CA VAL A 22 8.65 -2.84 -3.67
C VAL A 22 10.13 -2.45 -3.71
N ALA A 23 11.05 -3.42 -3.67
CA ALA A 23 12.47 -3.11 -3.62
C ALA A 23 12.97 -2.35 -4.88
N PRO A 24 12.63 -2.75 -6.13
CA PRO A 24 12.97 -1.97 -7.31
C PRO A 24 12.32 -0.59 -7.35
N ILE A 25 11.07 -0.46 -6.90
CA ILE A 25 10.39 0.84 -6.85
C ILE A 25 11.14 1.79 -5.90
N VAL A 26 11.46 1.34 -4.68
CA VAL A 26 12.20 2.15 -3.71
C VAL A 26 13.58 2.51 -4.23
N LEU A 27 14.27 1.56 -4.89
CA LEU A 27 15.57 1.81 -5.51
C LEU A 27 15.49 2.89 -6.60
N VAL A 28 14.53 2.74 -7.54
CA VAL A 28 14.35 3.69 -8.66
C VAL A 28 13.97 5.06 -8.13
N VAL A 29 13.04 5.13 -7.19
CA VAL A 29 12.62 6.40 -6.57
C VAL A 29 13.78 7.03 -5.81
N GLY A 30 14.55 6.25 -5.05
CA GLY A 30 15.72 6.72 -4.33
C GLY A 30 16.79 7.30 -5.25
N ILE A 31 17.11 6.60 -6.35
CA ILE A 31 18.07 7.10 -7.36
C ILE A 31 17.52 8.34 -8.06
N LEU A 32 16.25 8.32 -8.50
CA LEU A 32 15.64 9.44 -9.20
C LEU A 32 15.61 10.71 -8.33
N ALA A 33 15.27 10.55 -7.05
CA ALA A 33 15.28 11.65 -6.10
C ALA A 33 16.68 12.31 -5.99
N ARG A 34 17.74 11.52 -6.03
CA ARG A 34 19.12 12.01 -5.94
C ARG A 34 19.63 12.59 -7.26
N VAL A 35 19.26 12.01 -8.39
CA VAL A 35 19.61 12.55 -9.73
C VAL A 35 18.96 13.92 -9.96
N LEU A 36 17.78 14.15 -9.41
CA LEU A 36 17.06 15.41 -9.50
C LEU A 36 17.45 16.43 -8.41
N ASP A 37 18.36 16.07 -7.51
CA ASP A 37 18.87 16.96 -6.47
C ASP A 37 19.82 18.00 -7.09
N PRO A 38 19.60 19.31 -6.86
CA PRO A 38 20.49 20.37 -7.34
C PRO A 38 21.92 20.28 -6.81
N GLN A 39 22.16 19.56 -5.72
CA GLN A 39 23.49 19.36 -5.12
C GLN A 39 24.39 18.39 -5.91
N GLY A 40 23.81 17.71 -6.90
CA GLY A 40 24.52 16.76 -7.77
C GLY A 40 24.52 15.33 -7.24
N PHE A 41 24.67 14.39 -8.17
CA PHE A 41 24.66 12.94 -7.90
C PHE A 41 26.04 12.43 -7.57
N THR A 42 26.17 11.69 -6.47
CA THR A 42 27.42 11.09 -6.00
C THR A 42 27.35 9.56 -5.95
N ALA A 43 28.49 8.89 -5.95
CA ALA A 43 28.55 7.43 -5.80
C ALA A 43 27.97 6.95 -4.46
N GLY A 44 28.06 7.78 -3.41
CA GLY A 44 27.44 7.51 -2.11
C GLY A 44 25.91 7.43 -2.16
N ASP A 45 25.29 8.17 -3.08
CA ASP A 45 23.83 8.18 -3.24
C ASP A 45 23.28 6.86 -3.75
N VAL A 46 24.05 6.16 -4.58
CA VAL A 46 23.70 4.79 -5.01
C VAL A 46 23.70 3.85 -3.81
N GLY A 47 24.69 3.96 -2.93
CA GLY A 47 24.77 3.15 -1.71
C GLY A 47 23.58 3.40 -0.77
N THR A 48 23.17 4.64 -0.59
CA THR A 48 21.99 4.99 0.23
C THR A 48 20.68 4.51 -0.38
N ALA A 49 20.53 4.60 -1.72
CA ALA A 49 19.36 4.09 -2.42
C ALA A 49 19.25 2.55 -2.31
N ILE A 50 20.37 1.84 -2.46
CA ILE A 50 20.43 0.39 -2.26
C ILE A 50 20.09 0.04 -0.80
N GLY A 51 20.65 0.74 0.17
CA GLY A 51 20.35 0.56 1.60
C GLY A 51 18.85 0.72 1.89
N SER A 52 18.24 1.76 1.35
CA SER A 52 16.79 2.02 1.49
C SER A 52 15.95 0.90 0.85
N ALA A 53 16.33 0.39 -0.32
CA ALA A 53 15.63 -0.71 -0.98
C ALA A 53 15.74 -2.02 -0.17
N ILE A 54 16.91 -2.32 0.38
CA ILE A 54 17.11 -3.50 1.26
C ILE A 54 16.27 -3.34 2.52
N GLN A 55 16.25 -2.17 3.14
CA GLN A 55 15.43 -1.91 4.33
C GLN A 55 13.94 -2.06 4.03
N ALA A 56 13.47 -1.55 2.91
CA ALA A 56 12.08 -1.75 2.47
C ALA A 56 11.75 -3.24 2.27
N ALA A 57 12.64 -4.00 1.65
CA ALA A 57 12.48 -5.45 1.49
C ALA A 57 12.39 -6.16 2.85
N VAL A 58 13.24 -5.82 3.82
CA VAL A 58 13.21 -6.37 5.18
C VAL A 58 11.88 -6.06 5.86
N TRP A 59 11.37 -4.83 5.76
CA TRP A 59 10.07 -4.45 6.30
C TRP A 59 8.92 -5.23 5.66
N VAL A 60 8.94 -5.41 4.35
CA VAL A 60 7.96 -6.24 3.63
C VAL A 60 8.02 -7.68 4.14
N CYS A 61 9.20 -8.27 4.22
CA CYS A 61 9.38 -9.63 4.75
C CYS A 61 8.83 -9.76 6.18
N PHE A 62 9.14 -8.80 7.05
CA PHE A 62 8.65 -8.80 8.42
C PHE A 62 7.13 -8.78 8.49
N TRP A 63 6.48 -7.82 7.82
CA TRP A 63 5.03 -7.67 7.90
C TRP A 63 4.28 -8.82 7.24
N VAL A 64 4.75 -9.32 6.09
CA VAL A 64 4.15 -10.50 5.45
C VAL A 64 4.25 -11.71 6.37
N THR A 65 5.40 -11.92 7.02
CA THR A 65 5.58 -13.02 7.97
C THR A 65 4.64 -12.88 9.17
N VAL A 66 4.51 -11.68 9.74
CA VAL A 66 3.59 -11.42 10.86
C VAL A 66 2.14 -11.71 10.47
N VAL A 67 1.70 -11.25 9.29
CA VAL A 67 0.33 -11.50 8.81
C VAL A 67 0.08 -13.01 8.65
N PHE A 68 0.99 -13.75 8.01
CA PHE A 68 0.82 -15.19 7.83
C PHE A 68 0.91 -15.97 9.15
N ALA A 69 1.74 -15.54 10.10
CA ALA A 69 1.78 -16.11 11.42
C ALA A 69 0.45 -15.90 12.18
N ILE A 70 -0.16 -14.73 12.06
CA ILE A 70 -1.47 -14.45 12.63
C ILE A 70 -2.56 -15.30 11.95
N LEU A 71 -2.54 -15.45 10.61
CA LEU A 71 -3.47 -16.31 9.88
C LEU A 71 -3.36 -17.78 10.32
N GLU A 72 -2.14 -18.29 10.47
CA GLU A 72 -1.89 -19.64 10.98
C GLU A 72 -2.42 -19.81 12.41
N TRP A 73 -2.16 -18.82 13.27
CA TRP A 73 -2.64 -18.83 14.66
C TRP A 73 -4.16 -18.85 14.77
N ASN A 74 -4.84 -18.19 13.84
CA ASN A 74 -6.30 -18.19 13.75
C ASN A 74 -6.87 -19.41 13.01
N GLY A 75 -6.03 -20.40 12.67
CA GLY A 75 -6.46 -21.65 12.03
C GLY A 75 -6.99 -21.48 10.60
N VAL A 76 -6.62 -20.39 9.92
CA VAL A 76 -6.96 -20.17 8.52
C VAL A 76 -6.16 -21.17 7.67
N ARG A 77 -6.85 -22.09 7.02
CA ARG A 77 -6.25 -23.08 6.13
C ARG A 77 -6.45 -22.67 4.68
N SER A 78 -5.43 -22.93 3.85
CA SER A 78 -5.61 -22.80 2.39
C SER A 78 -6.72 -23.76 1.92
N PRO A 79 -7.60 -23.34 1.01
CA PRO A 79 -8.68 -24.19 0.51
C PRO A 79 -8.22 -25.39 -0.34
N ARG A 80 -6.92 -25.67 -0.38
CA ARG A 80 -6.41 -26.87 -1.05
C ARG A 80 -6.56 -28.08 -0.15
N PRO A 81 -7.40 -29.08 -0.53
CA PRO A 81 -7.50 -30.32 0.22
C PRO A 81 -6.17 -31.08 0.11
N ALA A 82 -5.40 -31.09 1.20
CA ALA A 82 -4.21 -31.93 1.30
C ALA A 82 -4.63 -33.40 1.26
N GLY A 83 -4.14 -34.16 0.28
CA GLY A 83 -4.08 -35.61 0.35
C GLY A 83 -5.32 -36.40 -0.02
N ARG A 84 -6.36 -35.83 -0.60
CA ARG A 84 -7.44 -36.64 -1.19
C ARG A 84 -7.03 -37.11 -2.60
N PRO A 85 -7.08 -38.41 -2.90
CA PRO A 85 -6.84 -38.88 -4.27
C PRO A 85 -7.89 -38.20 -5.18
N TRP A 86 -7.42 -37.57 -6.25
CA TRP A 86 -8.27 -36.89 -7.23
C TRP A 86 -9.25 -37.90 -7.86
N THR A 87 -10.52 -37.59 -7.84
CA THR A 87 -11.57 -38.36 -8.51
C THR A 87 -12.25 -37.52 -9.58
N ALA A 88 -12.81 -38.14 -10.62
CA ALA A 88 -13.53 -37.41 -11.67
C ALA A 88 -14.75 -36.63 -11.15
N GLN A 89 -15.21 -36.90 -9.92
CA GLN A 89 -16.25 -36.16 -9.21
C GLN A 89 -15.71 -34.87 -8.57
N ASP A 90 -14.39 -34.74 -8.45
CA ASP A 90 -13.71 -33.52 -8.00
C ASP A 90 -13.49 -32.52 -9.16
N LEU A 91 -13.94 -32.84 -10.39
CA LEU A 91 -14.08 -31.84 -11.45
C LEU A 91 -14.99 -30.74 -10.91
N PRO A 92 -14.48 -29.48 -10.81
CA PRO A 92 -15.34 -28.39 -10.41
C PRO A 92 -16.50 -28.36 -11.40
N VAL A 93 -17.71 -28.64 -10.92
CA VAL A 93 -18.92 -28.14 -11.58
C VAL A 93 -18.56 -26.67 -11.85
N GLU A 94 -18.69 -26.20 -13.08
CA GLU A 94 -18.34 -24.84 -13.49
C GLU A 94 -19.09 -23.83 -12.61
N VAL A 95 -18.66 -23.69 -11.38
CA VAL A 95 -19.05 -22.60 -10.52
C VAL A 95 -18.44 -21.38 -11.19
N PRO A 96 -19.24 -20.39 -11.59
CA PRO A 96 -18.70 -19.20 -12.23
C PRO A 96 -17.58 -18.66 -11.34
N VAL A 97 -16.34 -18.75 -11.88
CA VAL A 97 -15.13 -18.40 -11.13
C VAL A 97 -15.28 -16.94 -10.73
N ARG A 98 -15.52 -16.69 -9.45
CA ARG A 98 -15.56 -15.33 -8.91
C ARG A 98 -14.27 -14.64 -9.28
N GLN A 99 -14.36 -13.53 -10.02
CA GLN A 99 -13.19 -12.74 -10.42
C GLN A 99 -12.53 -12.03 -9.25
N VAL A 100 -13.27 -11.83 -8.16
CA VAL A 100 -12.81 -11.17 -6.94
C VAL A 100 -12.91 -12.17 -5.78
N LYS A 101 -11.80 -12.45 -5.14
CA LYS A 101 -11.72 -13.33 -3.97
C LYS A 101 -12.03 -12.56 -2.69
N LEU A 102 -12.71 -13.19 -1.75
CA LEU A 102 -12.97 -12.60 -0.43
C LEU A 102 -11.66 -12.19 0.26
N SER A 103 -10.61 -13.02 0.13
CA SER A 103 -9.30 -12.72 0.72
C SER A 103 -8.70 -11.42 0.20
N GLU A 104 -8.86 -11.10 -1.09
CA GLU A 104 -8.37 -9.84 -1.66
C GLU A 104 -9.06 -8.65 -0.99
N VAL A 105 -10.39 -8.67 -0.91
CA VAL A 105 -11.17 -7.60 -0.30
C VAL A 105 -10.88 -7.45 1.19
N VAL A 106 -10.81 -8.57 1.93
CA VAL A 106 -10.53 -8.55 3.38
C VAL A 106 -9.12 -8.01 3.64
N VAL A 107 -8.12 -8.45 2.88
CA VAL A 107 -6.75 -7.98 3.03
C VAL A 107 -6.66 -6.49 2.72
N THR A 108 -7.23 -6.04 1.59
CA THR A 108 -7.24 -4.60 1.23
C THR A 108 -7.95 -3.78 2.31
N ALA A 109 -9.12 -4.21 2.76
CA ALA A 109 -9.88 -3.52 3.79
C ALA A 109 -9.11 -3.46 5.13
N ALA A 110 -8.48 -4.56 5.55
CA ALA A 110 -7.68 -4.61 6.77
C ALA A 110 -6.47 -3.67 6.70
N PHE A 111 -5.70 -3.71 5.60
CA PHE A 111 -4.57 -2.79 5.41
C PHE A 111 -5.02 -1.33 5.40
N THR A 112 -6.09 -1.02 4.69
CA THR A 112 -6.63 0.34 4.65
C THR A 112 -7.11 0.79 6.01
N ALA A 113 -7.81 -0.07 6.76
CA ALA A 113 -8.27 0.24 8.12
C ALA A 113 -7.09 0.49 9.08
N VAL A 114 -6.04 -0.33 9.02
CA VAL A 114 -4.80 -0.12 9.80
C VAL A 114 -4.15 1.20 9.41
N PHE A 115 -4.03 1.48 8.12
CA PHE A 115 -3.42 2.72 7.62
C PHE A 115 -4.20 3.96 8.07
N ILE A 116 -5.53 3.95 7.93
CA ILE A 116 -6.41 5.01 8.43
C ILE A 116 -6.22 5.18 9.95
N SER A 117 -6.20 4.07 10.70
CA SER A 117 -6.02 4.10 12.15
C SER A 117 -4.68 4.73 12.55
N LEU A 118 -3.60 4.41 11.83
CA LEU A 118 -2.28 5.02 12.05
C LEU A 118 -2.27 6.51 11.72
N LEU A 119 -2.91 6.92 10.61
CA LEU A 119 -3.04 8.33 10.23
C LEU A 119 -3.83 9.13 11.29
N VAL A 120 -4.89 8.55 11.83
CA VAL A 120 -5.68 9.19 12.88
C VAL A 120 -4.91 9.19 14.21
N ALA A 121 -4.32 8.04 14.57
CA ALA A 121 -3.61 7.90 15.84
C ALA A 121 -2.42 8.86 15.96
N GLN A 122 -1.67 9.09 14.87
CA GLN A 122 -0.53 10.01 14.86
C GLN A 122 -0.93 11.48 15.12
N HIS A 123 -2.20 11.83 14.87
CA HIS A 123 -2.70 13.17 15.18
C HIS A 123 -2.87 13.39 16.68
N PHE A 124 -3.25 12.33 17.41
CA PHE A 124 -3.50 12.39 18.87
C PHE A 124 -2.33 11.88 19.71
N ARG A 125 -1.42 11.12 19.10
CA ARG A 125 -0.27 10.52 19.77
C ARG A 125 0.96 10.70 18.90
N SER A 126 1.99 11.33 19.46
CA SER A 126 3.27 11.51 18.79
C SER A 126 4.41 10.98 19.66
N VAL A 127 5.53 10.68 18.99
CA VAL A 127 6.80 10.35 19.66
C VAL A 127 7.36 11.57 20.37
N PHE A 128 7.14 12.77 19.83
CA PHE A 128 7.55 14.04 20.40
C PHE A 128 6.36 14.78 21.00
N SER A 129 6.60 15.40 22.15
CA SER A 129 5.65 16.27 22.84
C SER A 129 6.35 17.52 23.34
N ASP A 130 5.61 18.62 23.44
CA ASP A 130 6.01 19.85 24.11
C ASP A 130 5.02 20.21 25.22
N ASP A 131 5.16 21.40 25.77
CA ASP A 131 4.29 21.88 26.85
C ASP A 131 2.83 22.07 26.39
N GLU A 132 2.57 22.18 25.10
CA GLU A 132 1.25 22.32 24.50
C GLU A 132 0.60 20.97 24.12
N GLY A 133 1.41 19.89 24.08
CA GLY A 133 0.92 18.54 23.81
C GLY A 133 1.73 17.74 22.79
N PRO A 134 1.16 16.69 22.19
CA PRO A 134 1.86 15.86 21.21
C PRO A 134 2.07 16.61 19.88
N ILE A 135 3.29 16.60 19.37
CA ILE A 135 3.67 17.18 18.07
C ILE A 135 3.40 16.16 16.97
N PRO A 136 2.32 16.28 16.18
CA PRO A 136 1.99 15.27 15.16
C PRO A 136 3.03 15.24 14.04
N LEU A 137 3.23 14.04 13.47
CA LEU A 137 4.15 13.82 12.36
C LEU A 137 3.71 14.57 11.09
N LEU A 138 2.39 14.50 10.78
CA LEU A 138 1.82 15.21 9.64
C LEU A 138 1.44 16.63 10.03
N ASP A 139 1.58 17.54 9.07
CA ASP A 139 1.19 18.94 9.27
C ASP A 139 -0.30 19.02 9.65
N PRO A 140 -0.64 19.66 10.79
CA PRO A 140 -2.02 19.84 11.22
C PRO A 140 -2.92 20.51 10.17
N ALA A 141 -2.37 21.35 9.30
CA ALA A 141 -3.12 22.02 8.23
C ALA A 141 -3.75 21.02 7.23
N LEU A 142 -3.19 19.81 7.09
CA LEU A 142 -3.76 18.77 6.24
C LEU A 142 -5.13 18.30 6.72
N TRP A 143 -5.44 18.42 8.01
CA TRP A 143 -6.74 18.06 8.56
C TRP A 143 -7.86 19.04 8.20
N ASN A 144 -7.53 20.22 7.66
CA ASN A 144 -8.49 21.22 7.21
C ASN A 144 -9.16 20.88 5.85
N GLY A 145 -9.13 19.61 5.44
CA GLY A 145 -9.86 19.14 4.26
C GLY A 145 -9.10 18.09 3.43
N TRP A 146 -7.79 18.23 3.26
CA TRP A 146 -7.00 17.34 2.40
C TRP A 146 -6.97 15.90 2.91
N LEU A 147 -6.60 15.71 4.16
CA LEU A 147 -6.53 14.38 4.78
C LEU A 147 -7.92 13.74 4.93
N PRO A 148 -8.95 14.43 5.46
CA PRO A 148 -10.31 13.92 5.46
C PRO A 148 -10.82 13.50 4.08
N ALA A 149 -10.54 14.29 3.02
CA ALA A 149 -10.91 13.94 1.66
C ALA A 149 -10.25 12.63 1.20
N LEU A 150 -8.94 12.46 1.46
CA LEU A 150 -8.22 11.23 1.16
C LEU A 150 -8.81 10.04 1.93
N LEU A 151 -9.11 10.19 3.22
CA LEU A 151 -9.71 9.14 4.04
C LEU A 151 -11.08 8.70 3.51
N VAL A 152 -11.92 9.66 3.11
CA VAL A 152 -13.24 9.36 2.51
C VAL A 152 -13.06 8.60 1.19
N LEU A 153 -12.12 9.00 0.34
CA LEU A 153 -11.85 8.32 -0.92
C LEU A 153 -11.31 6.89 -0.71
N MET A 154 -10.47 6.68 0.32
CA MET A 154 -9.99 5.34 0.68
C MET A 154 -11.16 4.44 1.12
N VAL A 155 -12.08 4.95 1.94
CA VAL A 155 -13.27 4.20 2.37
C VAL A 155 -14.19 3.93 1.17
N ALA A 156 -14.35 4.90 0.28
CA ALA A 156 -15.13 4.72 -0.96
C ALA A 156 -14.53 3.61 -1.86
N GLY A 157 -13.19 3.54 -1.96
CA GLY A 157 -12.51 2.44 -2.67
C GLY A 157 -12.85 1.07 -2.08
N ILE A 158 -12.76 0.91 -0.75
CA ILE A 158 -13.17 -0.34 -0.07
C ILE A 158 -14.64 -0.68 -0.36
N ALA A 159 -15.53 0.32 -0.37
CA ALA A 159 -16.94 0.08 -0.68
C ALA A 159 -17.14 -0.43 -2.11
N VAL A 160 -16.38 0.08 -3.08
CA VAL A 160 -16.40 -0.42 -4.47
C VAL A 160 -15.87 -1.84 -4.53
N ASP A 161 -14.78 -2.17 -3.84
CA ASP A 161 -14.23 -3.52 -3.77
C ASP A 161 -15.21 -4.52 -3.13
N ALA A 162 -15.90 -4.11 -2.08
CA ALA A 162 -16.95 -4.90 -1.46
C ALA A 162 -18.13 -5.16 -2.42
N LEU A 163 -18.54 -4.14 -3.20
CA LEU A 163 -19.57 -4.30 -4.23
C LEU A 163 -19.13 -5.23 -5.38
N LEU A 164 -17.85 -5.13 -5.78
CA LEU A 164 -17.25 -6.06 -6.76
C LEU A 164 -17.28 -7.49 -6.25
N TYR A 165 -16.95 -7.70 -4.97
CA TYR A 165 -17.03 -9.01 -4.34
C TYR A 165 -18.46 -9.54 -4.31
N VAL A 166 -19.45 -8.74 -3.88
CA VAL A 166 -20.89 -9.15 -3.84
C VAL A 166 -21.38 -9.53 -5.23
N ARG A 167 -21.01 -8.75 -6.27
CA ARG A 167 -21.38 -9.03 -7.66
C ARG A 167 -20.61 -10.19 -8.26
N GLY A 168 -19.47 -10.57 -7.69
CA GLY A 168 -18.60 -11.67 -8.12
C GLY A 168 -17.86 -11.43 -9.45
N ARG A 169 -18.11 -10.32 -10.13
CA ARG A 169 -17.52 -9.98 -11.43
C ARG A 169 -17.39 -8.48 -11.65
N HIS A 170 -16.42 -8.08 -12.46
CA HIS A 170 -16.28 -6.71 -12.93
C HIS A 170 -17.38 -6.40 -13.97
N THR A 171 -18.35 -5.60 -13.58
CA THR A 171 -19.33 -5.01 -14.52
C THR A 171 -18.81 -3.67 -15.01
N LEU A 172 -19.30 -3.20 -16.17
CA LEU A 172 -18.88 -1.89 -16.70
C LEU A 172 -19.07 -0.76 -15.67
N GLY A 173 -20.23 -0.73 -15.02
CA GLY A 173 -20.52 0.31 -14.02
C GLY A 173 -19.58 0.29 -12.81
N LEU A 174 -19.26 -0.91 -12.29
CA LEU A 174 -18.33 -1.04 -11.17
C LEU A 174 -16.88 -0.74 -11.59
N THR A 175 -16.48 -1.10 -12.80
CA THR A 175 -15.16 -0.77 -13.32
C THR A 175 -15.01 0.75 -13.51
N ILE A 176 -16.06 1.42 -13.99
CA ILE A 176 -16.07 2.89 -14.06
C ILE A 176 -16.03 3.50 -12.64
N ALA A 177 -16.82 2.98 -11.71
CA ALA A 177 -16.83 3.46 -10.33
C ALA A 177 -15.46 3.32 -9.66
N SER A 178 -14.78 2.17 -9.81
CA SER A 178 -13.40 1.96 -9.37
C SER A 178 -12.45 2.96 -10.02
N THR A 179 -12.51 3.11 -11.34
CA THR A 179 -11.67 4.08 -12.07
C THR A 179 -11.87 5.52 -11.56
N VAL A 180 -13.12 5.93 -11.34
CA VAL A 180 -13.42 7.26 -10.80
C VAL A 180 -12.87 7.44 -9.40
N ALA A 181 -13.02 6.44 -8.53
CA ALA A 181 -12.47 6.48 -7.16
C ALA A 181 -10.93 6.58 -7.20
N ASP A 182 -10.26 5.77 -8.02
CA ASP A 182 -8.81 5.76 -8.18
C ASP A 182 -8.28 7.11 -8.72
N VAL A 183 -8.93 7.65 -9.75
CA VAL A 183 -8.57 8.96 -10.33
C VAL A 183 -8.78 10.07 -9.30
N ALA A 184 -9.90 10.06 -8.59
CA ALA A 184 -10.19 11.07 -7.56
C ALA A 184 -9.15 11.01 -6.43
N PHE A 185 -8.82 9.81 -5.95
CA PHE A 185 -7.77 9.61 -4.94
C PHE A 185 -6.42 10.11 -5.45
N GLY A 186 -6.01 9.69 -6.65
CA GLY A 186 -4.74 10.09 -7.25
C GLY A 186 -4.64 11.60 -7.46
N ALA A 187 -5.72 12.25 -7.91
CA ALA A 187 -5.76 13.69 -8.12
C ALA A 187 -5.63 14.45 -6.79
N VAL A 188 -6.42 14.07 -5.77
CA VAL A 188 -6.37 14.72 -4.44
C VAL A 188 -4.99 14.49 -3.80
N ALA A 189 -4.45 13.27 -3.87
CA ALA A 189 -3.14 12.96 -3.33
C ALA A 189 -2.03 13.75 -4.04
N ALA A 190 -2.05 13.81 -5.37
CA ALA A 190 -1.08 14.57 -6.16
C ALA A 190 -1.13 16.06 -5.82
N VAL A 191 -2.32 16.66 -5.77
CA VAL A 191 -2.48 18.06 -5.41
C VAL A 191 -1.99 18.30 -3.98
N THR A 192 -2.35 17.43 -3.04
CA THR A 192 -1.88 17.52 -1.64
C THR A 192 -0.35 17.53 -1.56
N ILE A 193 0.31 16.57 -2.23
CA ILE A 193 1.77 16.48 -2.20
C ILE A 193 2.43 17.71 -2.83
N LEU A 194 1.91 18.18 -3.96
CA LEU A 194 2.51 19.30 -4.69
C LEU A 194 2.30 20.64 -3.96
N THR A 195 1.15 20.85 -3.34
CA THR A 195 0.76 22.16 -2.80
C THR A 195 0.93 22.30 -1.29
N GLN A 196 0.87 21.20 -0.54
CA GLN A 196 0.90 21.25 0.92
C GLN A 196 2.26 20.84 1.49
N THR A 197 2.50 21.21 2.72
CA THR A 197 3.57 20.65 3.56
C THR A 197 3.05 19.37 4.18
N ILE A 198 3.73 18.25 3.94
CA ILE A 198 3.25 16.94 4.41
C ILE A 198 3.74 16.67 5.83
N VAL A 199 5.04 16.87 6.07
CA VAL A 199 5.67 16.66 7.38
C VAL A 199 5.58 17.95 8.17
N ASN A 200 5.16 17.84 9.42
CA ASN A 200 5.13 18.97 10.35
C ASN A 200 6.56 19.52 10.55
N PRO A 201 6.82 20.79 10.26
CA PRO A 201 8.18 21.37 10.40
C PRO A 201 8.72 21.25 11.82
N VAL A 202 7.89 21.46 12.83
CA VAL A 202 8.28 21.38 14.25
C VAL A 202 8.71 19.95 14.60
N TRP A 203 7.96 18.94 14.11
CA TRP A 203 8.32 17.54 14.29
C TRP A 203 9.66 17.21 13.61
N ALA A 204 9.86 17.71 12.40
CA ALA A 204 11.08 17.47 11.64
C ALA A 204 12.31 18.13 12.26
N GLU A 205 12.17 19.32 12.83
CA GLU A 205 13.26 19.99 13.56
C GLU A 205 13.62 19.23 14.85
N ARG A 206 12.63 18.71 15.58
CA ARG A 206 12.88 17.87 16.75
C ARG A 206 13.63 16.59 16.38
N LEU A 207 13.23 15.93 15.31
CA LEU A 207 13.91 14.72 14.84
C LEU A 207 15.38 15.00 14.48
N LYS A 208 15.68 16.13 13.85
CA LYS A 208 17.08 16.52 13.55
C LYS A 208 17.92 16.72 14.78
N VAL A 209 17.32 17.18 15.88
CA VAL A 209 18.02 17.34 17.15
C VAL A 209 18.32 15.99 17.80
N GLU A 210 17.34 15.08 17.77
CA GLU A 210 17.44 13.74 18.38
C GLU A 210 18.31 12.78 17.54
N VAL A 211 18.21 12.86 16.22
CA VAL A 211 18.90 11.99 15.27
C VAL A 211 19.45 12.83 14.11
N PRO A 212 20.62 13.47 14.29
CA PRO A 212 21.22 14.40 13.31
C PRO A 212 21.49 13.76 11.93
N GLU A 213 21.62 12.44 11.88
CA GLU A 213 21.87 11.67 10.64
C GLU A 213 20.61 11.51 9.77
N LEU A 214 19.41 11.71 10.34
CA LEU A 214 18.14 11.61 9.66
C LEU A 214 17.62 13.01 9.28
N ASP A 215 17.63 13.32 7.97
CA ASP A 215 16.95 14.50 7.47
C ASP A 215 15.60 14.11 6.84
N PRO A 216 14.48 14.23 7.57
CA PRO A 216 13.17 13.89 7.06
C PRO A 216 12.72 14.76 5.88
N PHE A 217 13.25 15.96 5.75
CA PHE A 217 12.95 16.84 4.62
C PHE A 217 13.55 16.33 3.31
N HIS A 218 14.71 15.69 3.31
CA HIS A 218 15.27 15.07 2.10
C HIS A 218 14.39 13.95 1.55
N VAL A 219 13.77 13.16 2.41
CA VAL A 219 12.87 12.06 1.97
C VAL A 219 11.61 12.62 1.32
N VAL A 220 11.09 13.76 1.80
CA VAL A 220 9.83 14.36 1.31
C VAL A 220 10.10 15.48 0.29
N ALA A 221 11.35 15.94 0.16
CA ALA A 221 11.72 17.07 -0.71
C ALA A 221 11.36 16.85 -2.17
N ASN A 222 11.43 15.62 -2.67
CA ASN A 222 11.10 15.33 -4.06
C ASN A 222 9.61 15.07 -4.27
N LYS A 223 8.80 16.12 -4.11
CA LYS A 223 7.35 16.06 -4.33
C LYS A 223 6.97 15.48 -5.70
N ALA A 224 7.74 15.76 -6.73
CA ALA A 224 7.50 15.26 -8.08
C ALA A 224 7.68 13.73 -8.16
N ALA A 225 8.72 13.17 -7.52
CA ALA A 225 8.93 11.72 -7.49
C ALA A 225 7.79 11.00 -6.74
N TRP A 226 7.38 11.50 -5.58
CA TRP A 226 6.25 10.92 -4.83
C TRP A 226 4.94 11.01 -5.61
N THR A 227 4.69 12.14 -6.26
CA THR A 227 3.52 12.30 -7.14
C THR A 227 3.56 11.29 -8.29
N ALA A 228 4.71 11.12 -8.94
CA ALA A 228 4.87 10.15 -10.03
C ALA A 228 4.61 8.71 -9.56
N VAL A 229 5.09 8.33 -8.37
CA VAL A 229 4.83 7.01 -7.78
C VAL A 229 3.34 6.78 -7.55
N ILE A 230 2.64 7.74 -6.95
CA ILE A 230 1.20 7.62 -6.70
C ILE A 230 0.44 7.51 -8.03
N LEU A 231 0.76 8.33 -9.01
CA LEU A 231 0.11 8.27 -10.32
C LEU A 231 0.40 6.94 -11.05
N ALA A 232 1.59 6.37 -10.89
CA ALA A 232 1.92 5.07 -11.44
C ALA A 232 1.10 3.95 -10.77
N ILE A 233 0.94 3.99 -9.45
CA ILE A 233 0.10 3.04 -8.71
C ILE A 233 -1.36 3.14 -9.15
N VAL A 234 -1.89 4.35 -9.28
CA VAL A 234 -3.26 4.61 -9.75
C VAL A 234 -3.45 4.11 -11.17
N ALA A 235 -2.52 4.40 -12.07
CA ALA A 235 -2.56 3.91 -13.44
C ALA A 235 -2.56 2.38 -13.52
N TRP A 236 -1.74 1.73 -12.67
CA TRP A 236 -1.74 0.27 -12.56
C TRP A 236 -3.07 -0.28 -12.07
N SER A 237 -3.65 0.28 -11.00
CA SER A 237 -4.97 -0.13 -10.47
C SER A 237 -6.04 -0.05 -11.55
N ILE A 238 -6.10 1.08 -12.27
CA ILE A 238 -7.04 1.28 -13.38
C ILE A 238 -6.83 0.23 -14.48
N ALA A 239 -5.58 0.02 -14.91
CA ALA A 239 -5.26 -0.95 -15.94
C ALA A 239 -5.69 -2.37 -15.54
N GLU A 240 -5.43 -2.76 -14.30
CA GLU A 240 -5.85 -4.06 -13.75
C GLU A 240 -7.36 -4.23 -13.74
N ALA A 241 -8.12 -3.23 -13.30
CA ALA A 241 -9.57 -3.24 -13.27
C ALA A 241 -10.16 -3.44 -14.69
N TRP A 242 -9.63 -2.72 -15.68
CA TRP A 242 -10.05 -2.85 -17.06
C TRP A 242 -9.65 -4.18 -17.71
N LEU A 243 -8.49 -4.73 -17.37
CA LEU A 243 -8.06 -6.06 -17.81
C LEU A 243 -8.99 -7.15 -17.25
N LYS A 244 -9.35 -7.06 -15.96
CA LYS A 244 -10.30 -7.99 -15.32
C LYS A 244 -11.67 -7.90 -15.97
N TYR A 245 -12.17 -6.70 -16.27
CA TYR A 245 -13.43 -6.48 -16.99
C TYR A 245 -13.41 -7.11 -18.39
N ARG A 246 -12.34 -6.87 -19.17
CA ARG A 246 -12.20 -7.44 -20.52
C ARG A 246 -12.18 -8.96 -20.51
N LYS A 247 -11.42 -9.58 -19.60
CA LYS A 247 -11.36 -11.04 -19.43
C LYS A 247 -12.72 -11.64 -19.02
N GLY A 248 -13.53 -10.90 -18.28
CA GLY A 248 -14.87 -11.36 -17.89
C GLY A 248 -15.91 -11.28 -19.03
N ARG A 249 -15.65 -10.52 -20.09
CA ARG A 249 -16.54 -10.37 -21.24
C ARG A 249 -16.27 -11.40 -22.35
N SER A 250 -15.06 -11.98 -22.37
CA SER A 250 -14.65 -12.96 -23.38
C SER A 250 -14.99 -14.41 -23.02
N ARG A 251 -15.64 -14.64 -21.89
CA ARG A 251 -16.18 -15.92 -21.44
C ARG A 251 -17.71 -15.87 -21.37
#